data_94b1363e19ebbbde5abbf9bd5aa7cf1d
#
_entry.id   94b1363e19ebbbde5abbf9bd5aa7cf1d
#
_cell.length_a   1.000
_cell.length_b   1.000
_cell.length_c   1.000
_cell.angle_alpha   90.00
_cell.angle_beta   90.00
_cell.angle_gamma   90.00
#
_symmetry.space_group_name_H-M   'P 1'
#
loop_
_entity.id
_entity.type
_entity.pdbx_description
1 polymer ?
#
loop_
_entity_poly.entity_id
_entity_poly.type
_entity_poly.pdbx_seq_one_letter_code
_entity_poly.pdbx_strand_id
1 'polypeptide(L)'
;YKRQFLTLAQAYSYDPAPDSLGADVVPMILGVQGNLWCEHVPTAEHAEHMIWPRLLAIAEVGWSAPERKDYDDFHARVLDAVAWMQQRGYHPFDQKNAVGPRPESLDTLHCLSTGRQVVYRTPYSPKYPAAGDASLTDGLCGGWNYGDRRWQGWLDTDVELVVDLGERQPVKRIAACFMQGFYADIWMPRAVEISVSDDDRHYTPLAVVENDIPFEYKQDCYCLLYTSPSPRD
;
A
#
# COMPACT_ATOMS: atom_id res chain seq x y z
N TYR A 1 -14.39 8.23 8.24
CA TYR A 1 -13.65 7.30 7.38
C TYR A 1 -12.13 7.48 7.46
N LYS A 2 -11.56 7.52 8.68
CA LYS A 2 -10.11 7.73 8.86
C LYS A 2 -9.31 6.45 9.17
N ARG A 3 -9.91 5.25 9.10
CA ARG A 3 -9.21 3.99 9.36
C ARG A 3 -9.67 2.92 8.39
N GLN A 4 -9.16 2.97 7.17
CA GLN A 4 -9.41 1.94 6.16
C GLN A 4 -8.62 0.64 6.39
N PHE A 5 -7.66 0.67 7.31
CA PHE A 5 -6.82 -0.47 7.64
C PHE A 5 -6.81 -0.73 9.15
N LEU A 6 -7.41 -1.86 9.56
CA LEU A 6 -7.35 -2.35 10.93
C LEU A 6 -6.20 -3.35 11.05
N THR A 7 -5.16 -2.99 11.80
CA THR A 7 -4.04 -3.90 12.05
C THR A 7 -4.42 -5.03 13.01
N LEU A 8 -3.64 -6.12 12.98
CA LEU A 8 -3.79 -7.21 13.95
C LEU A 8 -3.62 -6.71 15.39
N ALA A 9 -2.61 -5.87 15.63
CA ALA A 9 -2.37 -5.27 16.94
C ALA A 9 -3.55 -4.42 17.42
N GLN A 10 -4.17 -3.64 16.53
CA GLN A 10 -5.36 -2.87 16.87
C GLN A 10 -6.56 -3.76 17.19
N ALA A 11 -6.75 -4.87 16.45
CA ALA A 11 -7.80 -5.83 16.76
C ALA A 11 -7.56 -6.52 18.11
N TYR A 12 -6.31 -6.86 18.42
CA TYR A 12 -5.92 -7.46 19.69
C TYR A 12 -6.01 -6.49 20.89
N SER A 13 -5.78 -5.20 20.66
CA SER A 13 -5.88 -4.18 21.70
C SER A 13 -7.32 -3.83 22.08
N TYR A 14 -8.32 -4.38 21.38
CA TYR A 14 -9.71 -4.15 21.72
C TYR A 14 -10.02 -4.60 23.15
N ASP A 15 -10.70 -3.74 23.90
CA ASP A 15 -11.19 -4.02 25.24
C ASP A 15 -12.72 -4.06 25.22
N PRO A 16 -13.34 -5.24 25.39
CA PRO A 16 -14.79 -5.36 25.42
C PRO A 16 -15.44 -4.78 26.68
N ALA A 17 -14.68 -4.59 27.76
CA ALA A 17 -15.16 -4.13 29.05
C ALA A 17 -14.27 -3.00 29.61
N PRO A 18 -14.14 -1.86 28.91
CA PRO A 18 -13.27 -0.78 29.37
C PRO A 18 -13.75 -0.21 30.73
N ASP A 19 -12.82 0.31 31.51
CA ASP A 19 -13.08 0.89 32.83
C ASP A 19 -14.15 2.00 32.85
N SER A 20 -14.44 2.58 31.69
CA SER A 20 -15.52 3.56 31.53
C SER A 20 -16.93 2.97 31.62
N LEU A 21 -17.06 1.64 31.52
CA LEU A 21 -18.34 0.95 31.74
C LEU A 21 -18.56 0.76 33.25
N GLY A 22 -19.79 1.00 33.70
CA GLY A 22 -20.18 0.73 35.08
C GLY A 22 -20.09 -0.76 35.44
N ALA A 23 -19.76 -1.07 36.68
CA ALA A 23 -19.64 -2.44 37.13
C ALA A 23 -20.93 -3.27 37.00
N ASP A 24 -22.07 -2.61 36.91
CA ASP A 24 -23.38 -3.22 36.65
C ASP A 24 -23.62 -3.59 35.20
N VAL A 25 -22.88 -2.95 34.27
CA VAL A 25 -22.99 -3.22 32.82
C VAL A 25 -22.06 -4.35 32.37
N VAL A 26 -20.89 -4.47 32.96
CA VAL A 26 -19.89 -5.50 32.57
C VAL A 26 -20.47 -6.92 32.56
N PRO A 27 -21.30 -7.36 33.54
CA PRO A 27 -21.92 -8.69 33.51
C PRO A 27 -22.94 -8.90 32.38
N MET A 28 -23.37 -7.84 31.72
CA MET A 28 -24.29 -7.91 30.57
C MET A 28 -23.59 -8.15 29.24
N ILE A 29 -22.26 -8.06 29.22
CA ILE A 29 -21.46 -8.32 28.03
C ILE A 29 -21.37 -9.83 27.81
N LEU A 30 -22.05 -10.32 26.76
CA LEU A 30 -22.13 -11.76 26.48
C LEU A 30 -20.93 -12.29 25.69
N GLY A 31 -20.15 -11.41 25.07
CA GLY A 31 -19.01 -11.79 24.26
C GLY A 31 -18.56 -10.69 23.31
N VAL A 32 -17.72 -11.07 22.36
CA VAL A 32 -17.17 -10.19 21.33
C VAL A 32 -17.58 -10.64 19.94
N GLN A 33 -17.59 -9.71 18.99
CA GLN A 33 -18.05 -9.97 17.63
C GLN A 33 -17.14 -9.23 16.64
N GLY A 34 -16.74 -9.91 15.58
CA GLY A 34 -16.12 -9.30 14.41
C GLY A 34 -17.11 -9.25 13.25
N ASN A 35 -17.28 -8.09 12.61
CA ASN A 35 -18.17 -7.92 11.48
C ASN A 35 -17.36 -7.71 10.20
N LEU A 36 -17.71 -8.45 9.15
CA LEU A 36 -17.24 -8.20 7.79
C LEU A 36 -18.39 -7.56 7.00
N TRP A 37 -18.21 -6.29 6.62
CA TRP A 37 -19.12 -5.58 5.74
C TRP A 37 -18.81 -5.94 4.30
N CYS A 38 -19.76 -6.59 3.62
CA CYS A 38 -19.50 -7.27 2.35
C CYS A 38 -19.73 -6.41 1.10
N GLU A 39 -20.11 -5.14 1.23
CA GLU A 39 -20.38 -4.27 0.07
C GLU A 39 -19.20 -4.21 -0.92
N HIS A 40 -18.00 -4.47 -0.41
CA HIS A 40 -16.76 -4.37 -1.17
C HIS A 40 -15.92 -5.65 -1.11
N VAL A 41 -16.57 -6.79 -0.87
CA VAL A 41 -15.91 -8.09 -0.79
C VAL A 41 -16.44 -8.98 -1.91
N PRO A 42 -15.84 -8.92 -3.11
CA PRO A 42 -16.39 -9.55 -4.31
C PRO A 42 -16.15 -11.05 -4.38
N THR A 43 -15.15 -11.58 -3.68
CA THR A 43 -14.77 -13.01 -3.75
C THR A 43 -14.57 -13.62 -2.37
N ALA A 44 -14.57 -14.95 -2.30
CA ALA A 44 -14.30 -15.69 -1.07
C ALA A 44 -12.85 -15.46 -0.58
N GLU A 45 -11.91 -15.44 -1.50
CA GLU A 45 -10.48 -15.18 -1.22
C GLU A 45 -10.30 -13.78 -0.60
N HIS A 46 -11.04 -12.79 -1.12
CA HIS A 46 -11.03 -11.45 -0.52
C HIS A 46 -11.66 -11.45 0.87
N ALA A 47 -12.74 -12.20 1.10
CA ALA A 47 -13.32 -12.35 2.44
C ALA A 47 -12.30 -12.96 3.42
N GLU A 48 -11.61 -14.03 3.02
CA GLU A 48 -10.55 -14.65 3.81
C GLU A 48 -9.44 -13.66 4.15
N HIS A 49 -8.98 -12.89 3.17
CA HIS A 49 -7.97 -11.85 3.33
C HIS A 49 -8.40 -10.75 4.32
N MET A 50 -9.66 -10.37 4.30
CA MET A 50 -10.20 -9.35 5.19
C MET A 50 -10.42 -9.86 6.62
N ILE A 51 -10.79 -11.14 6.79
CA ILE A 51 -11.09 -11.75 8.08
C ILE A 51 -9.81 -12.21 8.78
N TRP A 52 -8.98 -12.98 8.08
CA TRP A 52 -7.81 -13.62 8.68
C TRP A 52 -6.56 -12.76 8.57
N PRO A 53 -5.74 -12.69 9.62
CA PRO A 53 -5.89 -13.34 10.93
C PRO A 53 -6.58 -12.48 12.00
N ARG A 54 -7.19 -11.34 11.66
CA ARG A 54 -7.80 -10.41 12.62
C ARG A 54 -8.87 -11.06 13.48
N LEU A 55 -9.61 -12.02 12.93
CA LEU A 55 -10.61 -12.78 13.70
C LEU A 55 -9.97 -13.63 14.81
N LEU A 56 -8.72 -14.09 14.63
CA LEU A 56 -7.97 -14.75 15.72
C LEU A 56 -7.72 -13.81 16.89
N ALA A 57 -7.46 -12.52 16.62
CA ALA A 57 -7.31 -11.52 17.66
C ALA A 57 -8.61 -11.30 18.44
N ILE A 58 -9.75 -11.23 17.74
CA ILE A 58 -11.06 -11.10 18.38
C ILE A 58 -11.38 -12.35 19.21
N ALA A 59 -11.05 -13.54 18.70
CA ALA A 59 -11.24 -14.78 19.46
C ALA A 59 -10.39 -14.82 20.74
N GLU A 60 -9.12 -14.43 20.64
CA GLU A 60 -8.21 -14.35 21.80
C GLU A 60 -8.71 -13.34 22.83
N VAL A 61 -9.15 -12.17 22.39
CA VAL A 61 -9.74 -11.13 23.26
C VAL A 61 -10.97 -11.63 23.99
N GLY A 62 -11.82 -12.40 23.31
CA GLY A 62 -13.02 -12.96 23.93
C GLY A 62 -12.77 -14.16 24.86
N TRP A 63 -11.63 -14.83 24.69
CA TRP A 63 -11.29 -16.05 25.45
C TRP A 63 -10.37 -15.79 26.63
N SER A 64 -9.42 -14.86 26.49
CA SER A 64 -8.36 -14.64 27.45
C SER A 64 -8.72 -13.51 28.43
N ALA A 65 -8.43 -13.72 29.70
CA ALA A 65 -8.52 -12.66 30.68
C ALA A 65 -7.53 -11.52 30.34
N PRO A 66 -7.90 -10.25 30.56
CA PRO A 66 -7.08 -9.09 30.18
C PRO A 66 -5.63 -9.15 30.70
N GLU A 67 -5.43 -9.69 31.91
CA GLU A 67 -4.13 -9.80 32.58
C GLU A 67 -3.21 -10.84 31.95
N ARG A 68 -3.77 -11.74 31.10
CA ARG A 68 -3.03 -12.79 30.39
C ARG A 68 -2.73 -12.43 28.94
N LYS A 69 -3.16 -11.27 28.49
CA LYS A 69 -2.95 -10.83 27.11
C LYS A 69 -1.48 -10.44 26.92
N ASP A 70 -0.81 -11.17 26.02
CA ASP A 70 0.55 -10.90 25.56
C ASP A 70 0.53 -10.86 24.03
N TYR A 71 0.79 -9.71 23.46
CA TYR A 71 0.73 -9.54 22.01
C TYR A 71 1.85 -10.27 21.29
N ASP A 72 3.05 -10.32 21.84
CA ASP A 72 4.20 -10.96 21.18
C ASP A 72 4.02 -12.47 21.13
N ASP A 73 3.56 -13.11 22.21
CA ASP A 73 3.18 -14.52 22.22
C ASP A 73 2.02 -14.78 21.25
N PHE A 74 0.98 -13.98 21.30
CA PHE A 74 -0.15 -14.11 20.37
C PHE A 74 0.30 -13.97 18.91
N HIS A 75 1.14 -12.96 18.60
CA HIS A 75 1.62 -12.72 17.24
C HIS A 75 2.45 -13.91 16.72
N ALA A 76 3.31 -14.50 17.53
CA ALA A 76 4.06 -15.69 17.16
C ALA A 76 3.12 -16.85 16.77
N ARG A 77 2.10 -17.13 17.58
CA ARG A 77 1.08 -18.15 17.28
C ARG A 77 0.27 -17.83 16.01
N VAL A 78 0.02 -16.56 15.76
CA VAL A 78 -0.67 -16.11 14.53
C VAL A 78 0.16 -16.38 13.29
N LEU A 79 1.49 -16.19 13.32
CA LEU A 79 2.35 -16.48 12.17
C LEU A 79 2.29 -17.96 11.80
N ASP A 80 2.28 -18.85 12.77
CA ASP A 80 2.11 -20.29 12.55
C ASP A 80 0.72 -20.62 11.97
N ALA A 81 -0.33 -19.97 12.49
CA ALA A 81 -1.68 -20.15 12.00
C ALA A 81 -1.85 -19.65 10.55
N VAL A 82 -1.24 -18.51 10.20
CA VAL A 82 -1.23 -17.97 8.83
C VAL A 82 -0.52 -18.94 7.89
N ALA A 83 0.64 -19.46 8.26
CA ALA A 83 1.37 -20.45 7.46
C ALA A 83 0.55 -21.73 7.26
N TRP A 84 -0.14 -22.19 8.30
CA TRP A 84 -1.03 -23.35 8.25
C TRP A 84 -2.24 -23.11 7.31
N MET A 85 -2.84 -21.93 7.34
CA MET A 85 -3.94 -21.53 6.44
C MET A 85 -3.47 -21.52 4.99
N GLN A 86 -2.33 -20.86 4.70
CA GLN A 86 -1.77 -20.77 3.35
C GLN A 86 -1.47 -22.16 2.75
N GLN A 87 -0.92 -23.09 3.54
CA GLN A 87 -0.68 -24.48 3.10
C GLN A 87 -1.96 -25.22 2.70
N ARG A 88 -3.11 -24.78 3.18
CA ARG A 88 -4.43 -25.36 2.88
C ARG A 88 -5.22 -24.58 1.82
N GLY A 89 -4.58 -23.63 1.16
CA GLY A 89 -5.20 -22.83 0.09
C GLY A 89 -6.10 -21.70 0.57
N TYR A 90 -6.06 -21.34 1.85
CA TYR A 90 -6.70 -20.11 2.33
C TYR A 90 -5.82 -18.90 2.03
N HIS A 91 -6.43 -17.73 1.95
CA HIS A 91 -5.80 -16.46 1.56
C HIS A 91 -5.77 -15.43 2.71
N PRO A 92 -5.14 -15.76 3.88
CA PRO A 92 -5.06 -14.82 4.98
C PRO A 92 -4.20 -13.61 4.59
N PHE A 93 -4.45 -12.48 5.23
CA PHE A 93 -3.61 -11.29 5.09
C PHE A 93 -2.17 -11.58 5.53
N ASP A 94 -1.20 -11.21 4.71
CA ASP A 94 0.22 -11.42 5.02
C ASP A 94 0.68 -10.52 6.18
N GLN A 95 1.01 -11.15 7.31
CA GLN A 95 1.43 -10.45 8.52
C GLN A 95 2.85 -9.89 8.45
N LYS A 96 3.67 -10.34 7.53
CA LYS A 96 5.02 -9.79 7.32
C LYS A 96 4.97 -8.33 6.90
N ASN A 97 3.87 -7.95 6.23
CA ASN A 97 3.63 -6.59 5.74
C ASN A 97 2.52 -5.84 6.52
N ALA A 98 1.99 -6.44 7.60
CA ALA A 98 0.82 -5.92 8.30
C ALA A 98 1.13 -4.89 9.39
N VAL A 99 2.36 -4.82 9.85
CA VAL A 99 2.76 -4.00 10.99
C VAL A 99 3.92 -3.10 10.59
N GLY A 100 3.70 -1.81 10.77
CA GLY A 100 4.72 -0.83 10.44
C GLY A 100 4.52 -0.13 9.08
N PRO A 101 5.46 0.69 8.68
CA PRO A 101 5.45 1.35 7.39
C PRO A 101 5.62 0.34 6.25
N ARG A 102 5.20 0.73 5.04
CA ARG A 102 5.44 -0.05 3.83
C ARG A 102 6.95 -0.30 3.69
N PRO A 103 7.41 -1.56 3.48
CA PRO A 103 8.85 -1.86 3.44
C PRO A 103 9.63 -0.96 2.48
N GLU A 104 9.10 -0.70 1.29
CA GLU A 104 9.74 0.14 0.28
C GLU A 104 9.79 1.62 0.69
N SER A 105 8.99 2.04 1.68
CA SER A 105 9.03 3.41 2.21
C SER A 105 10.06 3.61 3.33
N LEU A 106 10.73 2.55 3.77
CA LEU A 106 11.79 2.60 4.79
C LEU A 106 13.16 2.94 4.21
N ASP A 107 13.38 2.53 2.96
CA ASP A 107 14.65 2.69 2.31
C ASP A 107 14.68 3.98 1.48
N THR A 108 15.85 4.62 1.43
CA THR A 108 16.11 5.68 0.47
C THR A 108 16.75 5.08 -0.78
N LEU A 109 16.08 5.24 -1.91
CA LEU A 109 16.57 4.76 -3.19
C LEU A 109 17.66 5.70 -3.71
N HIS A 110 18.81 5.15 -4.04
CA HIS A 110 19.89 5.86 -4.71
C HIS A 110 19.97 5.40 -6.15
N CYS A 111 19.53 6.26 -7.07
CA CYS A 111 19.53 5.99 -8.50
C CYS A 111 19.95 7.22 -9.30
N LEU A 112 20.09 7.09 -10.61
CA LEU A 112 20.53 8.19 -11.47
C LEU A 112 19.63 9.42 -11.41
N SER A 113 18.34 9.21 -11.11
CA SER A 113 17.35 10.28 -10.98
C SER A 113 17.30 10.91 -9.59
N THR A 114 17.98 10.36 -8.57
CA THR A 114 17.90 10.90 -7.22
C THR A 114 18.46 12.32 -7.16
N GLY A 115 17.62 13.26 -6.67
CA GLY A 115 17.94 14.68 -6.57
C GLY A 115 18.00 15.42 -7.91
N ARG A 116 17.55 14.80 -9.00
CA ARG A 116 17.52 15.42 -10.32
C ARG A 116 16.26 16.26 -10.51
N GLN A 117 16.34 17.24 -11.39
CA GLN A 117 15.23 18.12 -11.72
C GLN A 117 14.17 17.36 -12.51
N VAL A 118 12.90 17.60 -12.13
CA VAL A 118 11.73 17.14 -12.88
C VAL A 118 11.06 18.34 -13.54
N VAL A 119 10.84 18.26 -14.84
CA VAL A 119 10.06 19.21 -15.61
C VAL A 119 8.64 18.66 -15.74
N TYR A 120 7.70 19.27 -15.06
CA TYR A 120 6.28 18.90 -15.09
C TYR A 120 5.59 19.57 -16.27
N ARG A 121 5.49 18.88 -17.42
CA ARG A 121 4.70 19.36 -18.55
C ARG A 121 3.21 19.34 -18.21
N THR A 122 2.78 18.32 -17.44
CA THR A 122 1.48 18.30 -16.79
C THR A 122 1.68 18.60 -15.30
N PRO A 123 1.19 19.74 -14.77
CA PRO A 123 1.35 20.08 -13.36
C PRO A 123 0.57 19.13 -12.47
N TYR A 124 1.14 18.74 -11.33
CA TYR A 124 0.45 17.96 -10.32
C TYR A 124 -0.62 18.79 -9.60
N SER A 125 -1.59 18.11 -8.99
CA SER A 125 -2.66 18.75 -8.24
C SER A 125 -2.13 19.46 -6.98
N PRO A 126 -2.51 20.73 -6.73
CA PRO A 126 -2.18 21.41 -5.48
C PRO A 126 -2.74 20.72 -4.23
N LYS A 127 -3.71 19.81 -4.38
CA LYS A 127 -4.26 19.01 -3.28
C LYS A 127 -3.33 17.85 -2.90
N TYR A 128 -2.50 17.40 -3.83
CA TYR A 128 -1.64 16.23 -3.67
C TYR A 128 -0.20 16.51 -4.14
N PRO A 129 0.45 17.52 -3.52
CA PRO A 129 1.77 17.97 -3.97
C PRO A 129 2.93 17.07 -3.51
N ALA A 130 2.68 16.14 -2.58
CA ALA A 130 3.73 15.43 -1.84
C ALA A 130 4.74 16.40 -1.20
N ALA A 131 6.03 16.29 -1.53
CA ALA A 131 7.09 17.24 -1.11
C ALA A 131 7.33 18.36 -2.15
N GLY A 132 6.45 18.52 -3.15
CA GLY A 132 6.60 19.48 -4.25
C GLY A 132 7.42 18.92 -5.41
N ASP A 133 8.12 19.81 -6.13
CA ASP A 133 8.79 19.46 -7.39
C ASP A 133 9.86 18.38 -7.29
N ALA A 134 10.44 18.19 -6.12
CA ALA A 134 11.45 17.17 -5.88
C ALA A 134 10.89 15.76 -5.59
N SER A 135 9.57 15.62 -5.39
CA SER A 135 8.96 14.38 -4.88
C SER A 135 9.25 13.13 -5.70
N LEU A 136 9.31 13.26 -7.02
CA LEU A 136 9.52 12.09 -7.90
C LEU A 136 10.98 11.63 -7.97
N THR A 137 11.88 12.45 -7.45
CA THR A 137 13.33 12.18 -7.49
C THR A 137 14.00 12.30 -6.12
N ASP A 138 13.23 12.39 -5.02
CA ASP A 138 13.77 12.48 -3.66
C ASP A 138 14.33 11.15 -3.13
N GLY A 139 14.13 10.07 -3.87
CA GLY A 139 14.55 8.72 -3.48
C GLY A 139 13.62 8.03 -2.49
N LEU A 140 12.45 8.60 -2.19
CA LEU A 140 11.51 8.05 -1.23
C LEU A 140 10.30 7.41 -1.94
N CYS A 141 9.95 6.20 -1.56
CA CYS A 141 8.67 5.61 -1.92
C CYS A 141 7.59 6.00 -0.92
N GLY A 142 6.36 6.15 -1.38
CA GLY A 142 5.21 6.38 -0.52
C GLY A 142 4.86 5.15 0.33
N GLY A 143 4.27 5.40 1.50
CA GLY A 143 3.78 4.38 2.43
C GLY A 143 2.40 3.83 2.01
N TRP A 144 1.73 3.17 2.95
CA TRP A 144 0.39 2.61 2.76
C TRP A 144 -0.70 3.68 2.64
N ASN A 145 -0.42 4.91 3.06
CA ASN A 145 -1.40 5.98 3.10
C ASN A 145 -1.06 7.06 2.08
N TYR A 146 -1.97 7.33 1.16
CA TYR A 146 -1.81 8.41 0.19
C TYR A 146 -1.66 9.81 0.84
N GLY A 147 -2.07 9.98 2.10
CA GLY A 147 -1.91 11.22 2.87
C GLY A 147 -0.57 11.36 3.59
N ASP A 148 0.41 10.49 3.36
CA ASP A 148 1.73 10.51 4.00
C ASP A 148 2.67 11.60 3.47
N ARG A 149 2.23 12.37 2.48
CA ARG A 149 2.96 13.43 1.77
C ARG A 149 4.14 12.93 0.92
N ARG A 150 4.13 11.66 0.54
CA ARG A 150 5.11 11.07 -0.39
C ARG A 150 4.50 10.70 -1.74
N TRP A 151 3.16 10.75 -1.83
CA TRP A 151 2.43 10.49 -3.06
C TRP A 151 2.04 11.78 -3.74
N GLN A 152 2.47 11.95 -4.97
CA GLN A 152 2.08 13.06 -5.82
C GLN A 152 0.89 12.63 -6.70
N GLY A 153 -0.07 13.51 -6.91
CA GLY A 153 -1.30 13.14 -7.61
C GLY A 153 -1.72 14.14 -8.68
N TRP A 154 -2.37 13.63 -9.71
CA TRP A 154 -3.00 14.37 -10.79
C TRP A 154 -4.49 14.09 -10.81
N LEU A 155 -5.30 14.99 -11.34
CA LEU A 155 -6.76 14.88 -11.39
C LEU A 155 -7.20 14.92 -12.84
N ASP A 156 -7.89 13.87 -13.28
CA ASP A 156 -8.59 13.78 -14.57
C ASP A 156 -7.75 14.21 -15.79
N THR A 157 -6.46 13.82 -15.81
CA THR A 157 -5.55 14.22 -16.88
C THR A 157 -4.46 13.17 -17.09
N ASP A 158 -4.00 13.08 -18.32
CA ASP A 158 -2.78 12.36 -18.64
C ASP A 158 -1.57 13.13 -18.10
N VAL A 159 -0.53 12.39 -17.71
CA VAL A 159 0.65 12.95 -17.06
C VAL A 159 1.84 12.90 -18.01
N GLU A 160 2.43 14.06 -18.25
CA GLU A 160 3.69 14.15 -18.98
C GLU A 160 4.73 14.89 -18.11
N LEU A 161 5.89 14.26 -17.96
CA LEU A 161 7.00 14.82 -17.21
C LEU A 161 8.33 14.39 -17.80
N VAL A 162 9.38 15.17 -17.53
CA VAL A 162 10.74 14.87 -17.94
C VAL A 162 11.63 14.87 -16.72
N VAL A 163 12.44 13.82 -16.57
CA VAL A 163 13.50 13.75 -15.56
C VAL A 163 14.83 14.08 -16.27
N ASP A 164 15.40 15.23 -15.95
CA ASP A 164 16.69 15.62 -16.49
C ASP A 164 17.83 15.00 -15.67
N LEU A 165 18.58 14.09 -16.26
CA LEU A 165 19.73 13.44 -15.61
C LEU A 165 20.98 14.35 -15.55
N GLY A 166 20.94 15.53 -16.19
CA GLY A 166 22.02 16.53 -16.21
C GLY A 166 23.12 16.21 -17.22
N GLU A 167 23.37 14.94 -17.51
CA GLU A 167 24.32 14.49 -18.50
C GLU A 167 23.91 13.14 -19.09
N ARG A 168 24.48 12.77 -20.22
CA ARG A 168 24.19 11.50 -20.87
C ARG A 168 24.66 10.34 -20.01
N GLN A 169 23.73 9.47 -19.62
CA GLN A 169 23.97 8.34 -18.71
C GLN A 169 23.51 7.02 -19.34
N PRO A 170 24.21 5.90 -19.11
CA PRO A 170 23.73 4.59 -19.49
C PRO A 170 22.59 4.16 -18.56
N VAL A 171 21.37 4.20 -19.03
CA VAL A 171 20.19 3.79 -18.27
C VAL A 171 19.89 2.32 -18.57
N LYS A 172 19.92 1.47 -17.55
CA LYS A 172 19.62 0.03 -17.66
C LYS A 172 18.20 -0.31 -17.22
N ARG A 173 17.61 0.47 -16.34
CA ARG A 173 16.29 0.21 -15.77
C ARG A 173 15.62 1.52 -15.42
N ILE A 174 14.34 1.62 -15.73
CA ILE A 174 13.47 2.73 -15.32
C ILE A 174 12.34 2.12 -14.51
N ALA A 175 12.05 2.71 -13.35
CA ALA A 175 10.98 2.25 -12.47
C ALA A 175 10.25 3.44 -11.86
N ALA A 176 8.94 3.30 -11.68
CA ALA A 176 8.09 4.26 -10.99
C ALA A 176 7.09 3.54 -10.10
N CYS A 177 6.85 4.09 -8.91
CA CYS A 177 5.86 3.58 -7.97
C CYS A 177 4.50 4.24 -8.22
N PHE A 178 3.46 3.43 -8.29
CA PHE A 178 2.08 3.87 -8.39
C PHE A 178 1.23 3.26 -7.29
N MET A 179 0.10 3.91 -6.98
CA MET A 179 -0.88 3.44 -6.02
C MET A 179 -2.25 3.39 -6.69
N GLN A 180 -3.01 2.35 -6.40
CA GLN A 180 -4.44 2.30 -6.64
C GLN A 180 -5.15 2.16 -5.30
N GLY A 181 -6.14 3.03 -5.06
CA GLY A 181 -7.02 3.00 -3.90
C GLY A 181 -8.46 3.24 -4.36
N PHE A 182 -9.18 2.17 -4.70
CA PHE A 182 -10.51 2.20 -5.31
C PHE A 182 -11.48 3.12 -4.54
N TYR A 183 -11.50 3.02 -3.21
CA TYR A 183 -12.43 3.80 -2.37
C TYR A 183 -12.02 5.25 -2.14
N ALA A 184 -10.80 5.60 -2.54
CA ALA A 184 -10.28 6.95 -2.47
C ALA A 184 -10.26 7.61 -3.84
N ASP A 185 -10.84 6.96 -4.86
CA ASP A 185 -10.80 7.39 -6.27
C ASP A 185 -9.36 7.64 -6.76
N ILE A 186 -8.45 6.76 -6.35
CA ILE A 186 -7.05 6.77 -6.77
C ILE A 186 -6.83 5.63 -7.77
N TRP A 187 -6.35 5.99 -8.95
CA TRP A 187 -6.18 5.07 -10.05
C TRP A 187 -4.74 5.05 -10.54
N MET A 188 -4.26 3.86 -10.89
CA MET A 188 -3.02 3.71 -11.63
C MET A 188 -3.21 4.13 -13.08
N PRO A 189 -2.15 4.61 -13.75
CA PRO A 189 -2.22 4.84 -15.19
C PRO A 189 -2.51 3.53 -15.93
N ARG A 190 -3.19 3.61 -17.06
CA ARG A 190 -3.44 2.46 -17.91
C ARG A 190 -2.15 1.91 -18.53
N ALA A 191 -1.26 2.82 -18.88
CA ALA A 191 0.06 2.50 -19.40
C ALA A 191 1.04 3.63 -19.05
N VAL A 192 2.31 3.30 -19.01
CA VAL A 192 3.42 4.26 -18.89
C VAL A 192 4.26 4.17 -20.15
N GLU A 193 4.25 5.24 -20.92
CA GLU A 193 5.10 5.39 -22.11
C GLU A 193 6.43 6.03 -21.70
N ILE A 194 7.53 5.43 -22.12
CA ILE A 194 8.86 5.89 -21.77
C ILE A 194 9.61 6.23 -23.06
N SER A 195 10.12 7.44 -23.11
CA SER A 195 10.97 7.93 -24.20
C SER A 195 12.25 8.53 -23.63
N VAL A 196 13.29 8.57 -24.43
CA VAL A 196 14.58 9.18 -24.07
C VAL A 196 14.96 10.26 -25.07
N SER A 197 15.69 11.26 -24.59
CA SER A 197 16.18 12.37 -25.40
C SER A 197 17.54 12.82 -24.90
N ASP A 198 18.37 13.31 -25.80
CA ASP A 198 19.66 13.95 -25.49
C ASP A 198 19.53 15.51 -25.48
N ASP A 199 18.41 16.07 -25.92
CA ASP A 199 18.26 17.53 -26.14
C ASP A 199 16.93 18.13 -25.67
N ASP A 200 16.07 17.34 -25.01
CA ASP A 200 14.70 17.70 -24.59
C ASP A 200 13.77 18.15 -25.74
N ARG A 201 14.14 17.83 -26.98
CA ARG A 201 13.36 18.18 -28.18
C ARG A 201 12.98 16.98 -29.01
N HIS A 202 13.95 16.09 -29.21
CA HIS A 202 13.78 14.91 -30.02
C HIS A 202 13.74 13.67 -29.14
N TYR A 203 12.56 13.10 -28.97
CA TYR A 203 12.34 11.95 -28.13
C TYR A 203 12.27 10.67 -28.95
N THR A 204 12.99 9.66 -28.52
CA THR A 204 12.93 8.32 -29.10
C THR A 204 12.15 7.41 -28.13
N PRO A 205 11.04 6.81 -28.56
CA PRO A 205 10.29 5.85 -27.75
C PRO A 205 11.20 4.67 -27.37
N LEU A 206 11.16 4.31 -26.11
CA LEU A 206 11.95 3.21 -25.53
C LEU A 206 11.08 2.02 -25.18
N ALA A 207 9.97 2.26 -24.47
CA ALA A 207 9.05 1.22 -24.01
C ALA A 207 7.67 1.77 -23.71
N VAL A 208 6.69 0.88 -23.75
CA VAL A 208 5.36 1.07 -23.17
C VAL A 208 5.15 -0.05 -22.16
N VAL A 209 4.82 0.30 -20.93
CA VAL A 209 4.52 -0.65 -19.86
C VAL A 209 3.03 -0.54 -19.54
N GLU A 210 2.29 -1.55 -19.93
CA GLU A 210 0.86 -1.62 -19.64
C GLU A 210 0.63 -2.04 -18.19
N ASN A 211 -0.43 -1.50 -17.60
CA ASN A 211 -0.90 -1.88 -16.28
C ASN A 211 -1.89 -3.03 -16.45
N ASP A 212 -1.58 -4.17 -15.83
CA ASP A 212 -2.42 -5.37 -15.82
C ASP A 212 -3.42 -5.43 -14.66
N ILE A 213 -3.40 -4.42 -13.77
CA ILE A 213 -4.35 -4.34 -12.66
C ILE A 213 -5.67 -3.77 -13.18
N PRO A 214 -6.78 -4.54 -13.10
CA PRO A 214 -8.08 -4.09 -13.57
C PRO A 214 -8.54 -2.83 -12.84
N PHE A 215 -9.24 -1.96 -13.56
CA PHE A 215 -9.86 -0.76 -12.98
C PHE A 215 -10.82 -1.11 -11.82
N GLU A 216 -11.55 -2.22 -11.95
CA GLU A 216 -12.51 -2.71 -10.96
C GLU A 216 -11.84 -3.39 -9.76
N TYR A 217 -10.52 -3.49 -9.73
CA TYR A 217 -9.81 -4.11 -8.61
C TYR A 217 -9.95 -3.26 -7.36
N LYS A 218 -10.71 -3.78 -6.38
CA LYS A 218 -11.17 -3.02 -5.21
C LYS A 218 -10.21 -3.03 -4.02
N GLN A 219 -9.13 -3.78 -4.10
CA GLN A 219 -8.10 -3.74 -3.07
C GLN A 219 -7.12 -2.61 -3.34
N ASP A 220 -6.66 -1.97 -2.27
CA ASP A 220 -5.54 -1.05 -2.39
C ASP A 220 -4.32 -1.84 -2.86
N CYS A 221 -3.70 -1.37 -3.90
CA CYS A 221 -2.49 -2.00 -4.43
C CYS A 221 -1.41 -0.97 -4.75
N TYR A 222 -0.18 -1.44 -4.67
CA TYR A 222 1.01 -0.65 -4.87
C TYR A 222 1.86 -1.37 -5.91
N CYS A 223 2.00 -0.78 -7.06
CA CYS A 223 2.72 -1.38 -8.16
C CYS A 223 4.00 -0.61 -8.46
N LEU A 224 5.07 -1.34 -8.69
CA LEU A 224 6.30 -0.82 -9.24
C LEU A 224 6.35 -1.25 -10.71
N LEU A 225 5.94 -0.34 -11.59
CA LEU A 225 6.09 -0.54 -13.03
C LEU A 225 7.55 -0.27 -13.41
N TYR A 226 8.16 -1.19 -14.13
CA TYR A 226 9.53 -1.03 -14.58
C TYR A 226 9.74 -1.64 -15.97
N THR A 227 10.67 -1.06 -16.70
CA THR A 227 11.21 -1.67 -17.92
C THR A 227 12.50 -2.38 -17.60
N SER A 228 12.67 -3.59 -18.10
CA SER A 228 13.99 -4.15 -18.32
C SER A 228 14.37 -3.85 -19.76
N PRO A 229 15.52 -3.25 -20.07
CA PRO A 229 15.96 -3.20 -21.44
C PRO A 229 16.06 -4.64 -21.94
N SER A 230 15.47 -4.91 -23.11
CA SER A 230 15.69 -6.17 -23.81
C SER A 230 17.20 -6.38 -23.91
N PRO A 231 17.72 -7.58 -23.62
CA PRO A 231 19.10 -7.87 -23.88
C PRO A 231 19.29 -7.91 -25.41
N ARG A 232 19.57 -6.77 -25.99
CA ARG A 232 20.14 -6.66 -27.32
C ARG A 232 21.40 -5.85 -27.16
N ASP A 233 22.47 -6.63 -27.14
CA ASP A 233 23.89 -6.31 -27.31
C ASP A 233 24.56 -5.48 -26.20
#